data_1c023b001f3e80ce03ac0f874793d98f
#
_entry.id   1c023b001f3e80ce03ac0f874793d98f
#
_cell.length_a   1.000
_cell.length_b   1.000
_cell.length_c   1.000
_cell.angle_alpha   90.00
_cell.angle_beta   90.00
_cell.angle_gamma   90.00
#
_symmetry.space_group_name_H-M   'P 1'
#
loop_
_entity.id
_entity.type
_entity.pdbx_description
1 polymer ?
#
loop_
_entity_poly.entity_id
_entity_poly.type
_entity_poly.pdbx_seq_one_letter_code
_entity_poly.pdbx_strand_id
1 'polypeptide(L)'
;MLRLSRRQLLKTTAISTALAATPQSVLAASREKLTIPPLMEAKRGRPIILNMEETGYKLDGSHSVSVWGFNGNYLGPTIRIKSGSFAKLNYHNNLPQSIALSIQGLQASGELFGGAAKVLKKRESWAPIIPIEQPAATCWYRSATLANSAYQTYRGIVGMWLIEDDQSLKSQLPHKYGVDDIPLILQDMEFNGDGLQLFKQNQPHFVGNRLFVNGQEAPYLDVPRGWVRLRLLNASLARAYDLRLDNEQDMLLIAKDLGFLPQGKAINSLILAPGERAEVLVNLDKGENISLISGAKRGIFDKIKNVFSSGNDFADNTVLELRPQGQISAFSKKMNEQFNTDATAMLESKIAQERTFELDVTNGLINKQRFDPRRVDVSAKVGTVERWIINSSLPVGFTIQGAKFVIESQDDVNVDASELAWKDTVWVKKKVQILVKFEQPSSNSHPFLFGASNLMLADMGCLGIILVQ
;
A
#
# COMPACT_ATOMS: atom_id res chain seq x y z
N MET A 1 1.21 46.05 55.68
CA MET A 1 0.93 46.26 54.23
C MET A 1 2.15 46.92 53.60
N LEU A 2 3.02 46.18 52.94
CA LEU A 2 4.19 46.67 52.23
C LEU A 2 3.77 47.12 50.83
N ARG A 3 3.84 48.42 50.57
CA ARG A 3 3.58 49.00 49.22
C ARG A 3 4.85 48.87 48.37
N LEU A 4 4.83 47.96 47.42
CA LEU A 4 5.84 47.87 46.36
C LEU A 4 5.75 49.04 45.42
N SER A 5 6.87 49.75 45.15
CA SER A 5 6.93 50.90 44.25
C SER A 5 6.89 50.44 42.79
N ARG A 6 6.33 51.29 41.90
CA ARG A 6 6.24 51.02 40.42
C ARG A 6 7.60 50.69 39.78
N ARG A 7 8.70 51.12 40.37
CA ARG A 7 10.06 50.84 39.88
C ARG A 7 10.54 49.40 40.23
N GLN A 8 10.00 48.79 41.28
CA GLN A 8 10.28 47.38 41.62
C GLN A 8 9.47 46.41 40.81
N LEU A 9 8.24 46.82 40.38
CA LEU A 9 7.42 45.99 39.48
C LEU A 9 8.00 45.89 38.07
N LEU A 10 8.62 47.01 37.57
CA LEU A 10 9.27 47.03 36.25
C LEU A 10 10.60 46.26 36.20
N LYS A 11 11.27 46.07 37.32
CA LYS A 11 12.48 45.23 37.38
C LYS A 11 12.20 43.74 37.47
N THR A 12 11.08 43.32 38.02
CA THR A 12 10.62 41.91 38.02
C THR A 12 10.04 41.46 36.68
N THR A 13 9.45 42.39 35.90
CA THR A 13 8.92 42.06 34.55
C THR A 13 10.03 41.96 33.49
N ALA A 14 11.18 42.64 33.70
CA ALA A 14 12.31 42.55 32.74
C ALA A 14 13.16 41.28 32.88
N ILE A 15 13.08 40.60 34.04
CA ILE A 15 13.82 39.31 34.23
C ILE A 15 13.00 38.12 33.74
N SER A 16 11.66 38.22 33.71
CA SER A 16 10.79 37.13 33.19
C SER A 16 10.70 37.09 31.67
N THR A 17 11.07 38.14 30.95
CA THR A 17 11.08 38.18 29.47
C THR A 17 12.40 37.76 28.85
N ALA A 18 13.49 37.66 29.63
CA ALA A 18 14.79 37.20 29.13
C ALA A 18 15.00 35.68 29.17
N LEU A 19 14.09 34.93 29.82
CA LEU A 19 14.14 33.45 29.84
C LEU A 19 13.26 32.77 28.78
N ALA A 20 12.56 33.54 27.93
CA ALA A 20 11.64 32.99 26.90
C ALA A 20 12.22 33.03 25.48
N ALA A 21 13.51 33.25 25.30
CA ALA A 21 14.16 33.33 23.98
C ALA A 21 15.46 32.51 23.94
N THR A 22 15.44 31.29 24.48
CA THR A 22 16.30 30.27 23.92
C THR A 22 15.51 29.71 22.73
N PRO A 23 16.02 29.78 21.48
CA PRO A 23 15.49 28.94 20.45
C PRO A 23 15.74 27.51 20.98
N GLN A 24 14.69 26.79 21.40
CA GLN A 24 14.73 25.35 21.35
C GLN A 24 15.03 25.05 19.87
N SER A 25 16.31 24.92 19.54
CA SER A 25 16.71 24.06 18.46
C SER A 25 16.11 22.69 18.81
N VAL A 26 14.90 22.44 18.32
CA VAL A 26 14.43 21.08 18.15
C VAL A 26 15.55 20.47 17.31
N LEU A 27 16.43 19.72 17.97
CA LEU A 27 17.35 18.81 17.32
C LEU A 27 16.43 17.99 16.41
N ALA A 28 16.40 18.35 15.11
CA ALA A 28 15.82 17.52 14.11
C ALA A 28 16.54 16.20 14.26
N ALA A 29 15.87 15.19 14.82
CA ALA A 29 16.44 13.87 14.94
C ALA A 29 16.98 13.51 13.56
N SER A 30 18.26 13.15 13.49
CA SER A 30 18.88 12.83 12.20
C SER A 30 18.09 11.66 11.61
N ARG A 31 17.40 11.91 10.48
CA ARG A 31 16.64 10.87 9.78
C ARG A 31 17.58 9.73 9.43
N GLU A 32 17.09 8.50 9.56
CA GLU A 32 17.83 7.33 9.11
C GLU A 32 17.72 7.15 7.61
N LYS A 33 18.74 6.53 7.00
CA LYS A 33 18.69 6.19 5.57
C LYS A 33 17.70 5.07 5.34
N LEU A 34 16.85 5.21 4.32
CA LEU A 34 15.84 4.21 3.95
C LEU A 34 16.51 2.86 3.64
N THR A 35 16.06 1.83 4.32
CA THR A 35 16.41 0.44 4.00
C THR A 35 15.55 -0.02 2.82
N ILE A 36 16.23 -0.42 1.75
CA ILE A 36 15.55 -0.98 0.57
C ILE A 36 15.36 -2.48 0.80
N PRO A 37 14.15 -3.04 0.68
CA PRO A 37 13.94 -4.48 0.76
C PRO A 37 14.84 -5.23 -0.22
N PRO A 38 15.43 -6.37 0.16
CA PRO A 38 16.25 -7.15 -0.77
C PRO A 38 15.48 -7.53 -2.04
N LEU A 39 16.13 -7.44 -3.21
CA LEU A 39 15.53 -7.86 -4.46
C LEU A 39 15.80 -9.35 -4.72
N MET A 40 14.76 -10.13 -4.94
CA MET A 40 14.83 -11.52 -5.38
C MET A 40 14.30 -11.62 -6.81
N GLU A 41 15.17 -11.90 -7.75
CA GLU A 41 14.78 -12.12 -9.14
C GLU A 41 14.40 -13.59 -9.39
N ALA A 42 13.23 -13.80 -9.98
CA ALA A 42 12.85 -15.12 -10.42
C ALA A 42 13.73 -15.57 -11.60
N LYS A 43 14.55 -16.57 -11.37
CA LYS A 43 15.45 -17.14 -12.38
C LYS A 43 15.00 -18.55 -12.77
N ARG A 44 15.11 -18.87 -14.07
CA ARG A 44 14.73 -20.21 -14.57
C ARG A 44 15.45 -21.31 -13.76
N GLY A 45 14.66 -22.25 -13.27
CA GLY A 45 15.16 -23.42 -12.53
C GLY A 45 15.45 -23.18 -11.05
N ARG A 46 15.46 -21.95 -10.54
CA ARG A 46 15.72 -21.65 -9.12
C ARG A 46 14.44 -21.25 -8.40
N PRO A 47 14.08 -21.92 -7.30
CA PRO A 47 12.93 -21.50 -6.49
C PRO A 47 13.27 -20.22 -5.69
N ILE A 48 12.29 -19.38 -5.51
CA ILE A 48 12.30 -18.28 -4.54
C ILE A 48 11.85 -18.88 -3.21
N ILE A 49 12.73 -18.86 -2.22
CA ILE A 49 12.47 -19.41 -0.89
C ILE A 49 11.99 -18.29 0.02
N LEU A 50 10.84 -18.49 0.64
CA LEU A 50 10.21 -17.56 1.56
C LEU A 50 9.94 -18.27 2.90
N ASN A 51 10.88 -18.16 3.82
CA ASN A 51 10.74 -18.63 5.18
C ASN A 51 10.03 -17.56 6.01
N MET A 52 8.81 -17.82 6.44
CA MET A 52 8.07 -16.93 7.33
C MET A 52 8.49 -17.23 8.77
N GLU A 53 9.00 -16.26 9.47
CA GLU A 53 9.58 -16.48 10.81
C GLU A 53 9.54 -15.23 11.69
N GLU A 54 9.73 -15.44 12.97
CA GLU A 54 9.94 -14.36 13.93
C GLU A 54 11.39 -13.88 13.87
N THR A 55 11.58 -12.57 13.95
CA THR A 55 12.89 -11.93 13.98
C THR A 55 12.88 -10.73 14.93
N GLY A 56 14.05 -10.31 15.38
CA GLY A 56 14.21 -9.07 16.15
C GLY A 56 14.38 -7.89 15.20
N TYR A 57 13.64 -6.81 15.42
CA TYR A 57 13.78 -5.58 14.64
C TYR A 57 13.56 -4.33 15.51
N LYS A 58 14.25 -3.24 15.20
CA LYS A 58 14.15 -1.97 15.93
C LYS A 58 13.15 -1.04 15.26
N LEU A 59 11.86 -1.25 15.49
CA LEU A 59 10.82 -0.40 14.92
C LEU A 59 10.82 1.02 15.50
N ASP A 60 11.07 1.16 16.79
CA ASP A 60 11.11 2.46 17.48
C ASP A 60 12.50 3.14 17.44
N GLY A 61 13.48 2.51 16.76
CA GLY A 61 14.86 2.96 16.67
C GLY A 61 15.71 2.63 17.92
N SER A 62 15.10 2.27 19.04
CA SER A 62 15.80 2.04 20.34
C SER A 62 15.83 0.58 20.75
N HIS A 63 14.71 -0.09 20.80
CA HIS A 63 14.58 -1.45 21.32
C HIS A 63 14.33 -2.47 20.19
N SER A 64 15.01 -3.62 20.27
CA SER A 64 14.69 -4.75 19.41
C SER A 64 13.45 -5.46 19.93
N VAL A 65 12.40 -5.46 19.15
CA VAL A 65 11.13 -6.14 19.45
C VAL A 65 10.95 -7.34 18.53
N SER A 66 10.20 -8.36 18.97
CA SER A 66 9.82 -9.47 18.12
C SER A 66 8.83 -8.98 17.06
N VAL A 67 9.17 -9.16 15.80
CA VAL A 67 8.32 -8.91 14.63
C VAL A 67 8.27 -10.16 13.77
N TRP A 68 7.43 -10.19 12.76
CA TRP A 68 7.39 -11.25 11.75
C TRP A 68 7.92 -10.76 10.43
N GLY A 69 8.38 -11.68 9.62
CA GLY A 69 8.88 -11.34 8.30
C GLY A 69 9.32 -12.55 7.51
N PHE A 70 10.22 -12.32 6.59
CA PHE A 70 10.70 -13.36 5.69
C PHE A 70 12.22 -13.43 5.70
N ASN A 71 12.77 -14.66 5.74
CA ASN A 71 14.21 -14.91 5.60
C ASN A 71 15.06 -14.10 6.61
N GLY A 72 14.62 -14.01 7.88
CA GLY A 72 15.31 -13.31 8.95
C GLY A 72 15.15 -11.78 8.95
N ASN A 73 14.39 -11.19 8.03
CA ASN A 73 14.18 -9.73 7.94
C ASN A 73 12.77 -9.35 8.38
N TYR A 74 12.61 -8.13 8.89
CA TYR A 74 11.31 -7.50 8.98
C TYR A 74 10.80 -7.17 7.58
N LEU A 75 9.54 -7.45 7.30
CA LEU A 75 8.94 -7.48 5.97
C LEU A 75 9.59 -8.56 5.07
N GLY A 76 9.13 -8.62 3.85
CA GLY A 76 9.62 -9.56 2.85
C GLY A 76 10.47 -8.90 1.77
N PRO A 77 11.28 -9.69 1.05
CA PRO A 77 12.00 -9.19 -0.11
C PRO A 77 11.04 -8.71 -1.19
N THR A 78 11.48 -7.78 -2.02
CA THR A 78 10.78 -7.50 -3.28
C THR A 78 11.09 -8.63 -4.26
N ILE A 79 10.06 -9.27 -4.79
CA ILE A 79 10.19 -10.29 -5.81
C ILE A 79 9.99 -9.65 -7.17
N ARG A 80 10.90 -9.89 -8.12
CA ARG A 80 10.78 -9.40 -9.50
C ARG A 80 10.77 -10.57 -10.47
N ILE A 81 9.79 -10.54 -11.39
CA ILE A 81 9.58 -11.61 -12.36
C ILE A 81 9.15 -11.02 -13.71
N LYS A 82 9.57 -11.67 -14.81
CA LYS A 82 9.16 -11.31 -16.15
C LYS A 82 7.87 -12.04 -16.54
N SER A 83 6.93 -11.32 -17.16
CA SER A 83 5.77 -11.89 -17.85
C SER A 83 6.22 -12.91 -18.90
N GLY A 84 5.46 -13.97 -19.11
CA GLY A 84 5.83 -15.11 -19.96
C GLY A 84 6.77 -16.11 -19.28
N SER A 85 7.02 -15.98 -17.98
CA SER A 85 7.86 -16.91 -17.20
C SER A 85 7.09 -17.63 -16.09
N PHE A 86 7.79 -18.48 -15.33
CA PHE A 86 7.20 -19.24 -14.22
C PHE A 86 7.82 -18.82 -12.90
N ALA A 87 7.00 -18.48 -11.92
CA ALA A 87 7.42 -18.30 -10.53
C ALA A 87 7.46 -19.68 -9.85
N LYS A 88 8.66 -20.17 -9.55
CA LYS A 88 8.84 -21.30 -8.64
C LYS A 88 8.98 -20.78 -7.24
N LEU A 89 8.00 -21.01 -6.38
CA LEU A 89 8.02 -20.56 -5.00
C LEU A 89 8.25 -21.75 -4.06
N ASN A 90 8.79 -21.44 -2.88
CA ASN A 90 8.87 -22.39 -1.80
C ASN A 90 8.61 -21.64 -0.49
N TYR A 91 7.40 -21.79 0.03
CA TYR A 91 6.96 -21.21 1.28
C TYR A 91 7.21 -22.18 2.43
N HIS A 92 7.83 -21.70 3.50
CA HIS A 92 8.02 -22.44 4.75
C HIS A 92 7.43 -21.63 5.91
N ASN A 93 6.54 -22.25 6.67
CA ASN A 93 5.96 -21.61 7.85
C ASN A 93 6.74 -21.98 9.12
N ASN A 94 7.65 -21.12 9.56
CA ASN A 94 8.35 -21.25 10.83
C ASN A 94 7.72 -20.41 11.95
N LEU A 95 6.57 -19.74 11.68
CA LEU A 95 5.83 -18.99 12.69
C LEU A 95 5.18 -19.92 13.74
N PRO A 96 4.84 -19.38 14.92
CA PRO A 96 4.13 -20.15 15.94
C PRO A 96 2.67 -20.47 15.56
N GLN A 97 2.11 -19.82 14.53
CA GLN A 97 0.73 -19.94 14.09
C GLN A 97 0.63 -20.48 12.67
N SER A 98 -0.54 -21.02 12.32
CA SER A 98 -0.89 -21.32 10.93
C SER A 98 -1.00 -20.02 10.13
N ILE A 99 -0.65 -20.08 8.83
CA ILE A 99 -0.70 -18.93 7.93
C ILE A 99 -1.16 -19.34 6.54
N ALA A 100 -1.94 -18.50 5.91
CA ALA A 100 -2.23 -18.53 4.50
C ALA A 100 -1.60 -17.29 3.85
N LEU A 101 -1.05 -17.43 2.65
CA LEU A 101 -0.50 -16.32 1.89
C LEU A 101 -1.28 -16.13 0.60
N SER A 102 -1.44 -14.87 0.19
CA SER A 102 -1.87 -14.53 -1.16
C SER A 102 -0.97 -13.47 -1.78
N ILE A 103 -0.88 -13.48 -3.10
CA ILE A 103 -0.25 -12.41 -3.87
C ILE A 103 -1.38 -11.59 -4.49
N GLN A 104 -1.72 -10.47 -3.85
CA GLN A 104 -2.78 -9.58 -4.33
C GLN A 104 -2.37 -8.94 -5.65
N GLY A 105 -3.26 -9.01 -6.64
CA GLY A 105 -3.02 -8.56 -8.01
C GLY A 105 -2.52 -9.66 -8.95
N LEU A 106 -2.12 -10.81 -8.44
CA LEU A 106 -1.70 -11.93 -9.28
C LEU A 106 -2.91 -12.52 -10.02
N GLN A 107 -2.77 -12.67 -11.34
CA GLN A 107 -3.73 -13.35 -12.20
C GLN A 107 -3.29 -14.81 -12.36
N ALA A 108 -3.84 -15.68 -11.52
CA ALA A 108 -3.58 -17.12 -11.52
C ALA A 108 -4.85 -17.88 -11.13
N SER A 109 -4.95 -19.15 -11.52
CA SER A 109 -6.08 -20.00 -11.10
C SER A 109 -6.17 -20.13 -9.58
N GLY A 110 -7.36 -20.38 -9.04
CA GLY A 110 -7.58 -20.49 -7.61
C GLY A 110 -6.63 -21.49 -6.93
N GLU A 111 -6.32 -22.61 -7.59
CA GLU A 111 -5.40 -23.65 -7.06
C GLU A 111 -3.96 -23.13 -6.89
N LEU A 112 -3.53 -22.21 -7.75
CA LEU A 112 -2.17 -21.64 -7.73
C LEU A 112 -2.09 -20.32 -6.97
N PHE A 113 -3.23 -19.65 -6.83
CA PHE A 113 -3.30 -18.36 -6.13
C PHE A 113 -2.95 -18.48 -4.64
N GLY A 114 -3.24 -19.62 -4.01
CA GLY A 114 -3.10 -19.82 -2.57
C GLY A 114 -4.28 -19.21 -1.81
N GLY A 115 -4.07 -18.05 -1.20
CA GLY A 115 -5.12 -17.37 -0.45
C GLY A 115 -5.62 -18.15 0.76
N ALA A 116 -6.83 -17.85 1.21
CA ALA A 116 -7.43 -18.45 2.41
C ALA A 116 -7.63 -19.97 2.33
N ALA A 117 -7.70 -20.52 1.13
CA ALA A 117 -7.86 -21.97 0.92
C ALA A 117 -6.57 -22.76 1.19
N LYS A 118 -5.39 -22.12 1.14
CA LYS A 118 -4.09 -22.80 1.33
C LYS A 118 -3.45 -22.39 2.65
N VAL A 119 -3.88 -23.01 3.72
CA VAL A 119 -3.33 -22.80 5.08
C VAL A 119 -2.12 -23.69 5.31
N LEU A 120 -1.02 -23.12 5.72
CA LEU A 120 0.19 -23.82 6.15
C LEU A 120 0.26 -23.82 7.68
N LYS A 121 0.25 -24.99 8.31
CA LYS A 121 0.52 -25.15 9.72
C LYS A 121 1.99 -24.87 10.02
N LYS A 122 2.32 -24.71 11.29
CA LYS A 122 3.72 -24.60 11.73
C LYS A 122 4.56 -25.75 11.16
N ARG A 123 5.72 -25.41 10.54
CA ARG A 123 6.67 -26.31 9.86
C ARG A 123 6.15 -26.95 8.57
N GLU A 124 5.00 -26.54 8.08
CA GLU A 124 4.53 -26.96 6.75
C GLU A 124 5.11 -26.08 5.65
N SER A 125 5.15 -26.66 4.45
CA SER A 125 5.68 -26.01 3.25
C SER A 125 4.70 -26.16 2.09
N TRP A 126 4.79 -25.21 1.15
CA TRP A 126 4.07 -25.25 -0.12
C TRP A 126 4.96 -24.71 -1.24
N ALA A 127 5.04 -25.44 -2.35
CA ALA A 127 5.94 -25.12 -3.44
C ALA A 127 5.20 -25.03 -4.80
N PRO A 128 4.37 -23.99 -5.03
CA PRO A 128 3.67 -23.81 -6.29
C PRO A 128 4.63 -23.39 -7.41
N ILE A 129 4.25 -23.74 -8.65
CA ILE A 129 4.85 -23.21 -9.88
C ILE A 129 3.74 -22.44 -10.59
N ILE A 130 3.86 -21.11 -10.65
CA ILE A 130 2.81 -20.23 -11.12
C ILE A 130 3.24 -19.63 -12.47
N PRO A 131 2.49 -19.85 -13.57
CA PRO A 131 2.71 -19.14 -14.81
C PRO A 131 2.35 -17.66 -14.62
N ILE A 132 3.19 -16.77 -15.13
CA ILE A 132 2.99 -15.31 -15.06
C ILE A 132 2.70 -14.83 -16.46
N GLU A 133 1.43 -14.61 -16.78
CA GLU A 133 0.98 -14.23 -18.12
C GLU A 133 0.44 -12.79 -18.20
N GLN A 134 0.27 -12.16 -17.05
CA GLN A 134 -0.25 -10.79 -16.97
C GLN A 134 0.79 -9.74 -17.36
N PRO A 135 0.35 -8.54 -17.82
CA PRO A 135 1.22 -7.39 -18.09
C PRO A 135 1.99 -6.90 -16.85
N ALA A 136 2.89 -5.93 -17.08
CA ALA A 136 3.64 -5.27 -16.02
C ALA A 136 2.71 -4.71 -14.95
N ALA A 137 3.01 -5.04 -13.68
CA ALA A 137 2.17 -4.70 -12.53
C ALA A 137 2.99 -4.61 -11.25
N THR A 138 2.52 -3.82 -10.31
CA THR A 138 2.98 -3.83 -8.93
C THR A 138 1.96 -4.55 -8.06
N CYS A 139 2.26 -5.80 -7.74
CA CYS A 139 1.51 -6.66 -6.83
C CYS A 139 2.17 -6.68 -5.45
N TRP A 140 1.55 -7.33 -4.48
CA TRP A 140 2.13 -7.53 -3.15
C TRP A 140 1.64 -8.82 -2.52
N TYR A 141 2.48 -9.44 -1.70
CA TYR A 141 2.11 -10.65 -0.98
C TYR A 141 1.95 -10.34 0.51
N ARG A 142 0.95 -10.99 1.11
CA ARG A 142 0.56 -10.79 2.50
C ARG A 142 -0.15 -11.99 3.09
N SER A 143 -0.43 -11.93 4.39
CA SER A 143 -1.34 -12.90 4.99
C SER A 143 -2.76 -12.82 4.39
N ALA A 144 -3.34 -13.99 4.18
CA ALA A 144 -4.75 -14.19 3.79
C ALA A 144 -5.45 -15.16 4.76
N THR A 145 -4.92 -15.35 5.95
CA THR A 145 -5.49 -16.22 6.99
C THR A 145 -6.82 -15.62 7.46
N LEU A 146 -7.92 -16.34 7.25
CA LEU A 146 -9.25 -15.87 7.66
C LEU A 146 -9.28 -15.54 9.16
N ALA A 147 -9.92 -14.42 9.50
CA ALA A 147 -10.05 -13.87 10.85
C ALA A 147 -8.71 -13.55 11.57
N ASN A 148 -7.57 -13.56 10.84
CA ASN A 148 -6.26 -13.27 11.41
C ASN A 148 -5.30 -12.59 10.42
N SER A 149 -5.78 -12.22 9.25
CA SER A 149 -4.97 -11.62 8.19
C SER A 149 -4.43 -10.24 8.61
N ALA A 150 -5.23 -9.45 9.32
CA ALA A 150 -4.85 -8.15 9.82
C ALA A 150 -3.66 -8.24 10.80
N TYR A 151 -3.78 -9.09 11.83
CA TYR A 151 -2.71 -9.26 12.82
C TYR A 151 -1.40 -9.71 12.17
N GLN A 152 -1.45 -10.74 11.32
CA GLN A 152 -0.24 -11.30 10.71
C GLN A 152 0.42 -10.31 9.72
N THR A 153 -0.38 -9.53 8.99
CA THR A 153 0.12 -8.45 8.11
C THR A 153 0.72 -7.30 8.93
N TYR A 154 0.07 -6.90 10.01
CA TYR A 154 0.56 -5.85 10.94
C TYR A 154 1.90 -6.23 11.57
N ARG A 155 2.10 -7.51 11.88
CA ARG A 155 3.35 -8.06 12.42
C ARG A 155 4.51 -8.07 11.43
N GLY A 156 4.25 -7.91 10.10
CA GLY A 156 5.28 -7.81 9.08
C GLY A 156 5.22 -8.84 7.95
N ILE A 157 4.16 -9.66 7.88
CA ILE A 157 3.99 -10.58 6.75
C ILE A 157 3.50 -9.82 5.51
N VAL A 158 4.41 -9.07 4.94
CA VAL A 158 4.20 -8.18 3.78
C VAL A 158 5.44 -8.15 2.91
N GLY A 159 5.27 -8.14 1.58
CA GLY A 159 6.34 -7.88 0.63
C GLY A 159 5.81 -7.48 -0.74
N MET A 160 6.62 -6.79 -1.52
CA MET A 160 6.25 -6.31 -2.84
C MET A 160 6.58 -7.36 -3.91
N TRP A 161 5.74 -7.43 -4.95
CA TRP A 161 5.90 -8.32 -6.08
C TRP A 161 5.78 -7.55 -7.38
N LEU A 162 6.84 -7.49 -8.17
CA LEU A 162 6.93 -6.73 -9.42
C LEU A 162 6.88 -7.67 -10.62
N ILE A 163 5.97 -7.40 -11.54
CA ILE A 163 5.92 -8.06 -12.83
C ILE A 163 6.39 -7.06 -13.88
N GLU A 164 7.35 -7.48 -14.70
CA GLU A 164 7.87 -6.72 -15.83
C GLU A 164 7.50 -7.42 -17.13
N ASP A 165 7.18 -6.65 -18.15
CA ASP A 165 6.92 -7.13 -19.51
C ASP A 165 7.85 -6.44 -20.51
N ASP A 166 7.76 -6.81 -21.77
CA ASP A 166 8.62 -6.24 -22.81
C ASP A 166 8.41 -4.74 -23.00
N GLN A 167 7.20 -4.22 -22.73
CA GLN A 167 6.90 -2.80 -22.82
C GLN A 167 7.58 -2.05 -21.67
N SER A 168 7.42 -2.50 -20.43
CA SER A 168 8.03 -1.88 -19.26
C SER A 168 9.57 -1.89 -19.34
N LEU A 169 10.15 -3.00 -19.81
CA LEU A 169 11.60 -3.16 -19.95
C LEU A 169 12.21 -2.29 -21.08
N LYS A 170 11.44 -1.98 -22.14
CA LYS A 170 11.87 -1.11 -23.23
C LYS A 170 11.56 0.36 -22.98
N SER A 171 10.78 0.68 -21.97
CA SER A 171 10.42 2.06 -21.61
C SER A 171 11.64 2.83 -21.10
N GLN A 172 11.55 4.16 -21.18
CA GLN A 172 12.57 5.07 -20.63
C GLN A 172 12.34 5.41 -19.15
N LEU A 173 11.57 4.58 -18.43
CA LEU A 173 11.33 4.78 -17.01
C LEU A 173 12.58 4.49 -16.19
N PRO A 174 12.77 5.18 -15.06
CA PRO A 174 13.73 4.77 -14.05
C PRO A 174 13.49 3.31 -13.64
N HIS A 175 14.56 2.48 -13.62
CA HIS A 175 14.45 1.03 -13.44
C HIS A 175 15.56 0.40 -12.58
N LYS A 176 16.50 1.22 -12.08
CA LYS A 176 17.57 0.74 -11.19
C LYS A 176 17.02 0.61 -9.78
N TYR A 177 16.62 -0.62 -9.42
CA TYR A 177 16.03 -0.93 -8.13
C TYR A 177 16.88 -0.42 -6.96
N GLY A 178 16.24 0.32 -6.04
CA GLY A 178 16.89 0.94 -4.88
C GLY A 178 17.75 2.15 -5.17
N VAL A 179 17.86 2.59 -6.44
CA VAL A 179 18.64 3.76 -6.87
C VAL A 179 17.73 4.84 -7.45
N ASP A 180 16.99 4.54 -8.51
CA ASP A 180 16.04 5.43 -9.16
C ASP A 180 14.63 4.79 -9.33
N ASP A 181 14.47 3.50 -8.99
CA ASP A 181 13.21 2.75 -8.88
C ASP A 181 13.07 2.24 -7.45
N ILE A 182 12.28 2.95 -6.63
CA ILE A 182 12.28 2.85 -5.17
C ILE A 182 10.97 2.20 -4.69
N PRO A 183 11.03 1.01 -4.08
CA PRO A 183 9.86 0.38 -3.45
C PRO A 183 9.59 1.01 -2.09
N LEU A 184 8.35 1.40 -1.84
CA LEU A 184 7.90 2.02 -0.59
C LEU A 184 6.67 1.27 -0.06
N ILE A 185 6.86 0.52 1.01
CA ILE A 185 5.80 -0.17 1.75
C ILE A 185 5.41 0.71 2.92
N LEU A 186 4.22 1.32 2.86
CA LEU A 186 3.70 2.22 3.87
C LEU A 186 2.85 1.44 4.88
N GLN A 187 3.11 1.65 6.15
CA GLN A 187 2.35 1.10 7.26
C GLN A 187 2.17 2.17 8.35
N ASP A 188 1.06 2.12 9.06
CA ASP A 188 0.90 2.91 10.28
C ASP A 188 0.86 1.97 11.48
N MET A 189 1.49 2.38 12.57
CA MET A 189 1.66 1.58 13.77
C MET A 189 1.38 2.38 15.04
N GLU A 190 1.01 1.66 16.08
CA GLU A 190 0.92 2.15 17.45
C GLU A 190 1.78 1.26 18.35
N PHE A 191 2.39 1.83 19.38
CA PHE A 191 3.26 1.12 20.31
C PHE A 191 2.79 1.34 21.75
N ASN A 192 2.98 0.33 22.60
CA ASN A 192 2.82 0.49 24.06
C ASN A 192 4.05 1.17 24.69
N GLY A 193 4.01 1.38 26.02
CA GLY A 193 5.10 2.00 26.76
C GLY A 193 6.43 1.21 26.72
N ASP A 194 6.40 -0.07 26.39
CA ASP A 194 7.56 -0.96 26.25
C ASP A 194 8.10 -1.05 24.82
N GLY A 195 7.57 -0.26 23.91
CA GLY A 195 7.96 -0.26 22.50
C GLY A 195 7.43 -1.44 21.67
N LEU A 196 6.49 -2.23 22.20
CA LEU A 196 5.86 -3.34 21.49
C LEU A 196 4.72 -2.85 20.62
N GLN A 197 4.59 -3.41 19.41
CA GLN A 197 3.47 -3.13 18.52
C GLN A 197 2.14 -3.42 19.22
N LEU A 198 1.27 -2.40 19.30
CA LEU A 198 -0.06 -2.51 19.88
C LEU A 198 -1.07 -2.83 18.77
N PHE A 199 -1.69 -4.00 18.85
CA PHE A 199 -2.74 -4.43 17.93
C PHE A 199 -4.10 -4.46 18.63
N LYS A 200 -5.08 -3.73 18.10
CA LYS A 200 -6.42 -3.58 18.69
C LYS A 200 -7.44 -4.39 17.89
N GLN A 201 -7.52 -5.67 18.14
CA GLN A 201 -8.32 -6.65 17.38
C GLN A 201 -9.80 -6.27 17.20
N ASN A 202 -10.41 -5.58 18.16
CA ASN A 202 -11.84 -5.25 18.13
C ASN A 202 -12.12 -3.85 17.57
N GLN A 203 -11.17 -3.21 16.89
CA GLN A 203 -11.33 -1.89 16.29
C GLN A 203 -11.27 -1.97 14.76
N PRO A 204 -12.41 -2.04 14.07
CA PRO A 204 -12.47 -2.23 12.61
C PRO A 204 -11.79 -1.11 11.82
N HIS A 205 -11.66 0.07 12.43
CA HIS A 205 -10.98 1.24 11.85
C HIS A 205 -9.70 1.58 12.62
N PHE A 206 -9.00 0.55 13.11
CA PHE A 206 -7.73 0.77 13.80
C PHE A 206 -6.73 1.43 12.87
N VAL A 207 -6.23 2.59 13.29
CA VAL A 207 -5.16 3.33 12.65
C VAL A 207 -4.08 3.64 13.70
N GLY A 208 -2.82 3.44 13.32
CA GLY A 208 -1.67 3.77 14.15
C GLY A 208 -1.43 5.29 14.18
N ASN A 209 -0.60 5.76 15.10
CA ASN A 209 -0.23 7.17 15.25
C ASN A 209 1.18 7.49 14.75
N ARG A 210 1.92 6.50 14.25
CA ARG A 210 3.25 6.64 13.66
C ARG A 210 3.27 6.03 12.26
N LEU A 211 3.92 6.74 11.33
CA LEU A 211 4.04 6.35 9.92
C LEU A 211 5.39 5.66 9.68
N PHE A 212 5.35 4.49 9.09
CA PHE A 212 6.52 3.70 8.73
C PHE A 212 6.59 3.47 7.23
N VAL A 213 7.81 3.50 6.71
CA VAL A 213 8.13 3.18 5.32
C VAL A 213 9.24 2.14 5.31
N ASN A 214 8.98 0.97 4.75
CA ASN A 214 9.90 -0.18 4.78
C ASN A 214 10.39 -0.50 6.21
N GLY A 215 9.56 -0.28 7.22
CA GLY A 215 9.88 -0.51 8.63
C GLY A 215 10.65 0.61 9.32
N GLN A 216 10.81 1.78 8.72
CA GLN A 216 11.49 2.95 9.30
C GLN A 216 10.57 4.17 9.33
N GLU A 217 10.72 5.00 10.34
CA GLU A 217 9.94 6.22 10.51
C GLU A 217 10.66 7.40 9.84
N ALA A 218 9.95 8.14 8.98
CA ALA A 218 10.43 9.34 8.32
C ALA A 218 11.87 9.25 7.75
N PRO A 219 12.21 8.21 6.94
CA PRO A 219 13.57 8.02 6.44
C PRO A 219 13.94 9.04 5.35
N TYR A 220 15.27 9.11 5.04
CA TYR A 220 15.75 9.78 3.84
C TYR A 220 16.39 8.79 2.87
N LEU A 221 16.51 9.19 1.61
CA LEU A 221 17.24 8.44 0.59
C LEU A 221 18.02 9.37 -0.33
N ASP A 222 19.31 9.06 -0.51
CA ASP A 222 20.14 9.68 -1.55
C ASP A 222 19.76 9.07 -2.90
N VAL A 223 19.40 9.91 -3.87
CA VAL A 223 18.92 9.49 -5.19
C VAL A 223 19.63 10.31 -6.28
N PRO A 224 19.74 9.82 -7.52
CA PRO A 224 20.28 10.64 -8.60
C PRO A 224 19.38 11.84 -8.90
N ARG A 225 19.96 12.95 -9.40
CA ARG A 225 19.19 14.05 -9.99
C ARG A 225 18.50 13.58 -11.26
N GLY A 226 17.29 14.09 -11.52
CA GLY A 226 16.45 13.69 -12.63
C GLY A 226 15.18 13.04 -12.15
N TRP A 227 14.57 12.21 -12.97
CA TRP A 227 13.36 11.50 -12.61
C TRP A 227 13.67 10.29 -11.73
N VAL A 228 12.90 10.15 -10.64
CA VAL A 228 12.93 9.00 -9.74
C VAL A 228 11.52 8.37 -9.70
N ARG A 229 11.45 7.05 -9.84
CA ARG A 229 10.22 6.27 -9.76
C ARG A 229 10.00 5.79 -8.34
N LEU A 230 8.86 6.13 -7.76
CA LEU A 230 8.41 5.61 -6.47
C LEU A 230 7.30 4.58 -6.70
N ARG A 231 7.50 3.36 -6.22
CA ARG A 231 6.50 2.31 -6.22
C ARG A 231 5.85 2.26 -4.85
N LEU A 232 4.65 2.77 -4.75
CA LEU A 232 3.92 2.96 -3.52
C LEU A 232 2.99 1.78 -3.25
N LEU A 233 3.09 1.18 -2.08
CA LEU A 233 2.16 0.18 -1.57
C LEU A 233 1.61 0.67 -0.24
N ASN A 234 0.30 0.80 -0.12
CA ASN A 234 -0.34 0.98 1.19
C ASN A 234 -0.61 -0.39 1.83
N ALA A 235 0.25 -0.79 2.77
CA ALA A 235 0.12 -2.01 3.55
C ALA A 235 -0.47 -1.78 4.96
N SER A 236 -1.08 -0.62 5.21
CA SER A 236 -1.84 -0.32 6.43
C SER A 236 -3.13 -1.11 6.50
N LEU A 237 -3.61 -1.37 7.71
CA LEU A 237 -4.81 -2.18 7.93
C LEU A 237 -6.10 -1.44 7.52
N ALA A 238 -6.17 -0.12 7.82
CA ALA A 238 -7.38 0.68 7.63
C ALA A 238 -7.12 2.09 7.07
N ARG A 239 -5.89 2.63 7.21
CA ARG A 239 -5.57 4.01 6.85
C ARG A 239 -5.46 4.20 5.34
N ALA A 240 -6.19 5.16 4.79
CA ALA A 240 -5.89 5.74 3.48
C ALA A 240 -4.91 6.90 3.63
N TYR A 241 -3.91 6.99 2.76
CA TYR A 241 -2.93 8.07 2.72
C TYR A 241 -3.31 9.11 1.66
N ASP A 242 -3.14 10.39 1.97
CA ASP A 242 -3.20 11.51 1.02
C ASP A 242 -1.76 11.97 0.76
N LEU A 243 -1.14 11.43 -0.27
CA LEU A 243 0.28 11.62 -0.58
C LEU A 243 0.50 12.81 -1.50
N ARG A 244 1.48 13.66 -1.17
CA ARG A 244 1.89 14.83 -1.95
C ARG A 244 3.33 15.21 -1.69
N LEU A 245 3.91 16.06 -2.52
CA LEU A 245 5.23 16.62 -2.28
C LEU A 245 5.13 17.87 -1.40
N ASP A 246 6.11 18.06 -0.50
CA ASP A 246 6.13 19.18 0.47
C ASP A 246 6.37 20.56 -0.16
N ASN A 247 6.89 20.59 -1.39
CA ASN A 247 7.11 21.78 -2.19
C ASN A 247 5.96 22.08 -3.18
N GLU A 248 4.85 21.32 -3.10
CA GLU A 248 3.64 21.49 -3.92
C GLU A 248 3.84 21.24 -5.43
N GLN A 249 5.00 20.75 -5.87
CA GLN A 249 5.16 20.35 -7.27
C GLN A 249 4.34 19.08 -7.58
N ASP A 250 3.93 18.93 -8.84
CA ASP A 250 3.22 17.74 -9.31
C ASP A 250 4.13 16.51 -9.31
N MET A 251 3.54 15.37 -9.00
CA MET A 251 4.05 14.04 -9.32
C MET A 251 3.44 13.59 -10.64
N LEU A 252 4.15 12.75 -11.40
CA LEU A 252 3.59 12.13 -12.60
C LEU A 252 3.12 10.71 -12.26
N LEU A 253 1.81 10.49 -12.15
CA LEU A 253 1.23 9.16 -11.97
C LEU A 253 1.33 8.38 -13.28
N ILE A 254 2.01 7.23 -13.26
CA ILE A 254 2.28 6.41 -14.45
C ILE A 254 1.59 5.05 -14.42
N ALA A 255 1.32 4.49 -13.22
CA ALA A 255 0.67 3.20 -13.08
C ALA A 255 -0.19 3.15 -11.81
N LYS A 256 -1.21 2.32 -11.86
CA LYS A 256 -2.04 1.90 -10.73
C LYS A 256 -1.89 0.38 -10.59
N ASP A 257 -2.39 -0.20 -9.56
CA ASP A 257 -2.27 -1.61 -9.13
C ASP A 257 -1.71 -2.60 -10.17
N LEU A 258 -2.43 -2.79 -11.29
CA LEU A 258 -2.19 -3.87 -12.24
C LEU A 258 -1.76 -3.40 -13.64
N GLY A 259 -1.44 -2.12 -13.81
CA GLY A 259 -1.00 -1.66 -15.11
C GLY A 259 -0.71 -0.17 -15.21
N PHE A 260 -0.06 0.18 -16.31
CA PHE A 260 0.21 1.57 -16.65
C PHE A 260 -1.07 2.31 -17.07
N LEU A 261 -1.06 3.62 -16.85
CA LEU A 261 -1.99 4.51 -17.53
C LEU A 261 -1.59 4.61 -19.02
N PRO A 262 -2.52 4.94 -19.92
CA PRO A 262 -2.18 5.17 -21.33
C PRO A 262 -1.08 6.24 -21.49
N GLN A 263 -1.10 7.25 -20.63
CA GLN A 263 -0.09 8.30 -20.53
C GLN A 263 0.04 8.75 -19.08
N GLY A 264 1.26 9.14 -18.68
CA GLY A 264 1.49 9.70 -17.35
C GLY A 264 0.66 10.96 -17.11
N LYS A 265 0.01 11.04 -15.94
CA LYS A 265 -0.84 12.15 -15.52
C LYS A 265 -0.18 12.94 -14.40
N ALA A 266 -0.04 14.26 -14.58
CA ALA A 266 0.40 15.16 -13.53
C ALA A 266 -0.68 15.26 -12.44
N ILE A 267 -0.30 15.04 -11.19
CA ILE A 267 -1.16 15.09 -10.02
C ILE A 267 -0.46 15.81 -8.87
N ASN A 268 -1.15 16.63 -8.15
CA ASN A 268 -0.63 17.31 -6.95
C ASN A 268 -0.84 16.50 -5.67
N SER A 269 -1.75 15.52 -5.67
CA SER A 269 -1.97 14.60 -4.58
C SER A 269 -2.49 13.25 -5.06
N LEU A 270 -2.26 12.21 -4.25
CA LEU A 270 -2.67 10.85 -4.50
C LEU A 270 -3.32 10.26 -3.26
N ILE A 271 -4.61 9.91 -3.33
CA ILE A 271 -5.24 9.08 -2.31
C ILE A 271 -4.87 7.63 -2.58
N LEU A 272 -4.29 6.96 -1.59
CA LEU A 272 -3.90 5.56 -1.66
C LEU A 272 -4.58 4.77 -0.54
N ALA A 273 -5.60 3.99 -0.90
CA ALA A 273 -6.37 3.17 0.04
C ALA A 273 -5.59 1.94 0.52
N PRO A 274 -5.98 1.29 1.64
CA PRO A 274 -5.39 0.03 2.05
C PRO A 274 -5.38 -1.00 0.92
N GLY A 275 -4.22 -1.57 0.63
CA GLY A 275 -4.01 -2.55 -0.44
C GLY A 275 -3.85 -1.97 -1.84
N GLU A 276 -4.06 -0.68 -2.07
CA GLU A 276 -3.76 -0.03 -3.35
C GLU A 276 -2.26 0.14 -3.56
N ARG A 277 -1.87 0.10 -4.84
CA ARG A 277 -0.51 0.40 -5.31
C ARG A 277 -0.59 1.47 -6.38
N ALA A 278 0.44 2.28 -6.43
CA ALA A 278 0.61 3.28 -7.48
C ALA A 278 2.10 3.50 -7.77
N GLU A 279 2.38 3.94 -8.98
CA GLU A 279 3.73 4.33 -9.36
C GLU A 279 3.72 5.77 -9.82
N VAL A 280 4.57 6.56 -9.19
CA VAL A 280 4.72 7.99 -9.52
C VAL A 280 6.17 8.30 -9.85
N LEU A 281 6.36 9.26 -10.75
CA LEU A 281 7.68 9.84 -11.00
C LEU A 281 7.76 11.21 -10.32
N VAL A 282 8.90 11.45 -9.68
CA VAL A 282 9.24 12.73 -9.05
C VAL A 282 10.42 13.34 -9.80
N ASN A 283 10.30 14.61 -10.23
CA ASN A 283 11.37 15.33 -10.89
C ASN A 283 12.26 16.03 -9.87
N LEU A 284 13.54 15.67 -9.86
CA LEU A 284 14.57 16.20 -8.97
C LEU A 284 15.65 16.99 -9.71
N ASP A 285 15.37 17.50 -10.92
CA ASP A 285 16.35 18.21 -11.75
C ASP A 285 16.92 19.45 -11.08
N LYS A 286 16.15 20.12 -10.21
CA LYS A 286 16.60 21.30 -9.46
C LYS A 286 17.71 20.98 -8.45
N GLY A 287 17.80 19.73 -7.97
CA GLY A 287 18.79 19.30 -6.98
C GLY A 287 18.44 19.73 -5.55
N GLU A 288 17.20 20.11 -5.29
CA GLU A 288 16.68 20.44 -3.97
C GLU A 288 16.13 19.20 -3.28
N ASN A 289 16.29 19.11 -1.97
CA ASN A 289 15.65 18.06 -1.18
C ASN A 289 14.14 18.25 -1.22
N ILE A 290 13.42 17.16 -1.46
CA ILE A 290 11.96 17.14 -1.55
C ILE A 290 11.45 15.98 -0.71
N SER A 291 10.41 16.24 0.10
CA SER A 291 9.78 15.18 0.89
C SER A 291 8.42 14.77 0.31
N LEU A 292 8.22 13.47 0.12
CA LEU A 292 6.88 12.91 0.02
C LEU A 292 6.27 12.92 1.42
N ILE A 293 5.08 13.50 1.57
CA ILE A 293 4.38 13.62 2.85
C ILE A 293 2.96 13.05 2.75
N SER A 294 2.39 12.66 3.89
CA SER A 294 0.98 12.25 4.01
C SER A 294 0.16 13.38 4.63
N GLY A 295 -0.86 13.88 3.91
CA GLY A 295 -1.67 15.03 4.31
C GLY A 295 -1.02 16.37 3.97
N ALA A 296 -1.57 17.46 4.49
CA ALA A 296 -1.08 18.81 4.21
C ALA A 296 0.27 19.10 4.87
N LYS A 297 1.06 19.98 4.26
CA LYS A 297 2.28 20.53 4.88
C LYS A 297 1.91 21.23 6.18
N ARG A 298 2.50 20.81 7.29
CA ARG A 298 2.22 21.40 8.60
C ARG A 298 2.94 22.72 8.78
N GLY A 299 2.18 23.80 8.93
CA GLY A 299 2.70 25.09 9.37
C GLY A 299 3.01 25.10 10.89
N ILE A 300 3.83 26.04 11.33
CA ILE A 300 4.18 26.22 12.76
C ILE A 300 2.90 26.40 13.62
N PHE A 301 1.86 27.01 13.07
CA PHE A 301 0.58 27.24 13.75
C PHE A 301 -0.33 26.01 13.85
N ASP A 302 -0.17 25.01 12.97
CA ASP A 302 -0.96 23.77 13.00
C ASP A 302 -0.55 22.84 14.15
N LYS A 303 0.70 22.95 14.63
CA LYS A 303 1.16 22.26 15.84
C LYS A 303 0.38 22.67 17.10
N ILE A 304 -0.12 23.91 17.14
CA ILE A 304 -0.91 24.43 18.27
C ILE A 304 -2.38 23.99 18.19
N LYS A 305 -2.95 23.89 16.98
CA LYS A 305 -4.32 23.41 16.77
C LYS A 305 -4.51 21.93 17.09
N ASN A 306 -3.50 21.10 16.85
CA ASN A 306 -3.56 19.65 17.04
C ASN A 306 -3.55 19.20 18.52
N VAL A 307 -3.28 20.10 19.47
CA VAL A 307 -3.46 19.84 20.91
C VAL A 307 -4.95 19.66 21.27
N PHE A 308 -5.85 20.19 20.41
CA PHE A 308 -7.31 20.18 20.62
C PHE A 308 -8.09 19.38 19.59
N SER A 309 -7.45 18.79 18.56
CA SER A 309 -8.13 17.94 17.58
C SER A 309 -7.94 16.47 17.95
N SER A 310 -9.03 15.73 18.01
CA SER A 310 -9.04 14.28 18.26
C SER A 310 -8.27 13.50 17.17
N GLY A 311 -7.03 13.37 17.37
CA GLY A 311 -5.95 12.60 16.96
C GLY A 311 -6.07 11.48 15.94
N ASN A 312 -5.90 11.77 14.65
CA ASN A 312 -5.46 10.77 13.69
C ASN A 312 -4.27 11.25 12.84
N ASP A 313 -3.61 12.32 13.23
CA ASP A 313 -2.48 12.88 12.50
C ASP A 313 -1.15 12.40 13.09
N PHE A 314 -0.22 12.00 12.21
CA PHE A 314 1.14 11.66 12.61
C PHE A 314 1.88 12.85 13.22
N ALA A 315 2.75 12.61 14.19
CA ALA A 315 3.64 13.65 14.73
C ALA A 315 4.62 14.15 13.66
N ASP A 316 5.19 13.23 12.86
CA ASP A 316 5.89 13.51 11.60
C ASP A 316 5.13 12.83 10.46
N ASN A 317 4.67 13.60 9.50
CA ASN A 317 3.93 13.11 8.34
C ASN A 317 4.83 12.86 7.11
N THR A 318 6.14 12.87 7.28
CA THR A 318 7.10 12.57 6.22
C THR A 318 7.07 11.08 5.90
N VAL A 319 6.80 10.77 4.65
CA VAL A 319 6.92 9.41 4.10
C VAL A 319 8.38 9.13 3.73
N LEU A 320 9.00 10.04 2.96
CA LEU A 320 10.38 9.90 2.51
C LEU A 320 10.95 11.26 2.14
N GLU A 321 12.14 11.58 2.63
CA GLU A 321 12.92 12.72 2.16
C GLU A 321 13.87 12.25 1.05
N LEU A 322 13.69 12.76 -0.16
CA LEU A 322 14.55 12.52 -1.32
C LEU A 322 15.67 13.56 -1.34
N ARG A 323 16.92 13.09 -1.38
CA ARG A 323 18.14 13.92 -1.41
C ARG A 323 18.87 13.69 -2.72
N PRO A 324 18.63 14.55 -3.75
CA PRO A 324 19.28 14.39 -5.04
C PRO A 324 20.79 14.63 -4.96
N GLN A 325 21.56 13.71 -5.54
CA GLN A 325 23.01 13.71 -5.54
C GLN A 325 23.58 13.74 -6.97
N GLY A 326 24.77 14.33 -7.11
CA GLY A 326 25.51 14.27 -8.37
C GLY A 326 24.98 15.15 -9.49
N GLN A 327 25.34 14.80 -10.72
CA GLN A 327 24.90 15.51 -11.93
C GLN A 327 23.54 15.02 -12.39
N ILE A 328 22.84 15.82 -13.20
CA ILE A 328 21.56 15.45 -13.80
C ILE A 328 21.72 14.18 -14.62
N SER A 329 20.88 13.18 -14.33
CA SER A 329 20.88 11.90 -15.04
C SER A 329 20.33 12.05 -16.47
N ALA A 330 20.58 11.03 -17.32
CA ALA A 330 20.01 10.97 -18.67
C ALA A 330 18.47 10.95 -18.68
N PHE A 331 17.84 10.65 -17.55
CA PHE A 331 16.37 10.68 -17.35
C PHE A 331 15.81 12.08 -17.03
N SER A 332 16.59 13.15 -17.18
CA SER A 332 16.12 14.54 -17.02
C SER A 332 15.19 15.02 -18.13
N LYS A 333 15.08 14.28 -19.24
CA LYS A 333 14.24 14.65 -20.38
C LYS A 333 12.75 14.53 -20.03
N LYS A 334 11.93 15.34 -20.71
CA LYS A 334 10.48 15.32 -20.56
C LYS A 334 9.94 13.91 -20.76
N MET A 335 9.27 13.36 -19.75
CA MET A 335 8.63 12.06 -19.81
C MET A 335 7.34 12.15 -20.63
N ASN A 336 7.37 11.64 -21.86
CA ASN A 336 6.21 11.55 -22.75
C ASN A 336 5.96 10.07 -23.14
N GLU A 337 6.26 9.15 -22.23
CA GLU A 337 6.05 7.73 -22.48
C GLU A 337 4.56 7.46 -22.66
N GLN A 338 4.21 6.74 -23.71
CA GLN A 338 2.86 6.22 -23.94
C GLN A 338 2.89 4.70 -23.78
N PHE A 339 1.96 4.19 -23.03
CA PHE A 339 1.83 2.77 -22.79
C PHE A 339 0.62 2.22 -23.52
N ASN A 340 0.83 1.11 -24.25
CA ASN A 340 -0.27 0.36 -24.81
C ASN A 340 -0.97 -0.40 -23.69
N THR A 341 -2.20 -0.04 -23.40
CA THR A 341 -3.06 -0.71 -22.41
C THR A 341 -4.40 -1.06 -23.04
N ASP A 342 -4.87 -2.26 -22.76
CA ASP A 342 -6.21 -2.71 -23.13
C ASP A 342 -7.29 -2.33 -22.12
N ALA A 343 -6.93 -1.59 -21.08
CA ALA A 343 -7.87 -1.16 -20.04
C ALA A 343 -9.00 -0.28 -20.59
N THR A 344 -8.70 0.57 -21.58
CA THR A 344 -9.70 1.45 -22.21
C THR A 344 -10.75 0.68 -23.01
N ALA A 345 -10.38 -0.47 -23.60
CA ALA A 345 -11.31 -1.32 -24.33
C ALA A 345 -12.43 -1.91 -23.46
N MET A 346 -12.24 -1.88 -22.13
CA MET A 346 -13.28 -2.34 -21.18
C MET A 346 -14.57 -1.54 -21.27
N LEU A 347 -14.50 -0.25 -21.62
CA LEU A 347 -15.68 0.61 -21.73
C LEU A 347 -16.64 0.17 -22.85
N GLU A 348 -16.13 -0.54 -23.86
CA GLU A 348 -16.91 -1.08 -25.00
C GLU A 348 -17.30 -2.55 -24.81
N SER A 349 -16.96 -3.14 -23.65
CA SER A 349 -17.20 -4.56 -23.40
C SER A 349 -18.70 -4.86 -23.25
N LYS A 350 -19.12 -6.01 -23.79
CA LYS A 350 -20.46 -6.53 -23.52
C LYS A 350 -20.57 -6.96 -22.07
N ILE A 351 -21.47 -6.34 -21.32
CA ILE A 351 -21.74 -6.67 -19.92
C ILE A 351 -22.58 -7.94 -19.84
N ALA A 352 -22.03 -8.98 -19.23
CA ALA A 352 -22.72 -10.25 -19.05
C ALA A 352 -23.73 -10.17 -17.89
N GLN A 353 -23.39 -9.44 -16.84
CA GLN A 353 -24.25 -9.26 -15.66
C GLN A 353 -23.92 -7.96 -14.94
N GLU A 354 -24.93 -7.41 -14.27
CA GLU A 354 -24.77 -6.29 -13.34
C GLU A 354 -25.06 -6.76 -11.92
N ARG A 355 -24.22 -6.34 -10.95
CA ARG A 355 -24.38 -6.66 -9.53
C ARG A 355 -24.24 -5.42 -8.68
N THR A 356 -25.00 -5.38 -7.58
CA THR A 356 -24.89 -4.31 -6.58
C THR A 356 -24.46 -4.90 -5.24
N PHE A 357 -23.49 -4.25 -4.59
CA PHE A 357 -22.98 -4.59 -3.28
C PHE A 357 -23.12 -3.40 -2.34
N GLU A 358 -23.76 -3.63 -1.20
CA GLU A 358 -23.90 -2.68 -0.10
C GLU A 358 -22.93 -3.07 1.01
N LEU A 359 -21.93 -2.21 1.26
CA LEU A 359 -20.93 -2.43 2.32
C LEU A 359 -21.40 -1.76 3.61
N ASP A 360 -21.70 -2.55 4.62
CA ASP A 360 -21.91 -2.09 5.99
C ASP A 360 -20.57 -2.14 6.74
N VAL A 361 -19.86 -1.03 6.68
CA VAL A 361 -18.52 -0.88 7.25
C VAL A 361 -18.52 -0.93 8.79
N THR A 362 -19.65 -0.56 9.42
CA THR A 362 -19.78 -0.59 10.88
C THR A 362 -19.88 -2.02 11.40
N ASN A 363 -20.64 -2.88 10.72
CA ASN A 363 -20.93 -4.24 11.14
C ASN A 363 -20.09 -5.31 10.42
N GLY A 364 -19.31 -4.91 9.41
CA GLY A 364 -18.48 -5.83 8.60
C GLY A 364 -19.34 -6.78 7.74
N LEU A 365 -20.34 -6.23 7.04
CA LEU A 365 -21.27 -7.02 6.22
C LEU A 365 -21.22 -6.57 4.76
N ILE A 366 -21.52 -7.52 3.86
CA ILE A 366 -21.83 -7.25 2.44
C ILE A 366 -23.27 -7.69 2.20
N ASN A 367 -24.12 -6.81 1.64
CA ASN A 367 -25.55 -7.09 1.40
C ASN A 367 -26.26 -7.64 2.65
N LYS A 368 -25.95 -7.05 3.84
CA LYS A 368 -26.47 -7.47 5.14
C LYS A 368 -26.07 -8.88 5.60
N GLN A 369 -25.08 -9.49 4.93
CA GLN A 369 -24.61 -10.83 5.23
C GLN A 369 -23.14 -10.79 5.66
N ARG A 370 -22.81 -11.60 6.66
CA ARG A 370 -21.42 -11.86 7.06
C ARG A 370 -20.85 -13.01 6.22
N PHE A 371 -19.55 -13.02 6.05
CA PHE A 371 -18.83 -14.10 5.37
C PHE A 371 -19.22 -15.48 5.89
N ASP A 372 -19.58 -16.37 4.99
CA ASP A 372 -19.76 -17.81 5.25
C ASP A 372 -18.92 -18.58 4.23
N PRO A 373 -17.93 -19.37 4.66
CA PRO A 373 -17.03 -20.11 3.75
C PRO A 373 -17.73 -21.19 2.93
N ARG A 374 -19.00 -21.49 3.22
CA ARG A 374 -19.83 -22.47 2.49
C ARG A 374 -20.74 -21.81 1.46
N ARG A 375 -20.87 -20.47 1.48
CA ARG A 375 -21.77 -19.74 0.60
C ARG A 375 -21.00 -19.14 -0.56
N VAL A 376 -21.44 -19.43 -1.76
CA VAL A 376 -20.97 -18.75 -2.98
C VAL A 376 -21.80 -17.49 -3.19
N ASP A 377 -21.19 -16.33 -3.10
CA ASP A 377 -21.87 -15.04 -3.25
C ASP A 377 -21.93 -14.60 -4.73
N VAL A 378 -20.94 -14.98 -5.51
CA VAL A 378 -20.84 -14.67 -6.94
C VAL A 378 -20.42 -15.92 -7.72
N SER A 379 -21.18 -16.22 -8.78
CA SER A 379 -20.77 -17.17 -9.83
C SER A 379 -20.58 -16.39 -11.13
N ALA A 380 -19.40 -16.48 -11.72
CA ALA A 380 -19.03 -15.82 -12.96
C ALA A 380 -18.46 -16.84 -13.96
N LYS A 381 -18.38 -16.46 -15.23
CA LYS A 381 -17.77 -17.30 -16.28
C LYS A 381 -16.45 -16.71 -16.72
N VAL A 382 -15.47 -17.58 -16.98
CA VAL A 382 -14.19 -17.18 -17.58
C VAL A 382 -14.45 -16.45 -18.91
N GLY A 383 -13.72 -15.37 -19.15
CA GLY A 383 -13.82 -14.55 -20.35
C GLY A 383 -14.94 -13.50 -20.31
N THR A 384 -15.77 -13.47 -19.27
CA THR A 384 -16.87 -12.50 -19.17
C THR A 384 -16.45 -11.20 -18.46
N VAL A 385 -17.22 -10.14 -18.76
CA VAL A 385 -17.15 -8.84 -18.09
C VAL A 385 -18.46 -8.58 -17.37
N GLU A 386 -18.39 -8.23 -16.10
CA GLU A 386 -19.55 -7.81 -15.31
C GLU A 386 -19.40 -6.36 -14.86
N ARG A 387 -20.53 -5.63 -14.72
CA ARG A 387 -20.57 -4.33 -14.04
C ARG A 387 -20.90 -4.55 -12.59
N TRP A 388 -20.03 -4.05 -11.69
CA TRP A 388 -20.28 -4.08 -10.25
C TRP A 388 -20.46 -2.66 -9.73
N ILE A 389 -21.55 -2.44 -9.00
CA ILE A 389 -21.90 -1.19 -8.32
C ILE A 389 -21.66 -1.43 -6.84
N ILE A 390 -20.69 -0.73 -6.27
CA ILE A 390 -20.33 -0.86 -4.86
C ILE A 390 -20.71 0.42 -4.14
N ASN A 391 -21.61 0.30 -3.16
CA ASN A 391 -22.06 1.39 -2.29
C ASN A 391 -21.48 1.21 -0.90
N SER A 392 -21.16 2.30 -0.24
CA SER A 392 -20.72 2.29 1.16
C SER A 392 -21.19 3.53 1.90
N SER A 393 -21.64 3.36 3.14
CA SER A 393 -22.04 4.46 4.01
C SER A 393 -20.86 5.26 4.58
N LEU A 394 -19.69 4.63 4.67
CA LEU A 394 -18.43 5.24 5.11
C LEU A 394 -17.32 4.89 4.11
N PRO A 395 -16.31 5.76 3.93
CA PRO A 395 -15.20 5.47 3.02
C PRO A 395 -14.49 4.16 3.39
N VAL A 396 -14.29 3.29 2.41
CA VAL A 396 -13.64 1.98 2.57
C VAL A 396 -12.96 1.55 1.29
N GLY A 397 -11.87 0.80 1.40
CA GLY A 397 -11.27 0.12 0.25
C GLY A 397 -12.02 -1.17 -0.07
N PHE A 398 -12.16 -1.47 -1.36
CA PHE A 398 -12.76 -2.70 -1.88
C PHE A 398 -11.79 -3.42 -2.81
N THR A 399 -11.69 -4.73 -2.72
CA THR A 399 -10.74 -5.54 -3.50
C THR A 399 -11.38 -6.82 -4.03
N ILE A 400 -10.85 -7.31 -5.15
CA ILE A 400 -11.26 -8.58 -5.78
C ILE A 400 -10.01 -9.41 -6.06
N GLN A 401 -10.03 -10.69 -5.69
CA GLN A 401 -8.98 -11.66 -6.02
C GLN A 401 -9.28 -12.36 -7.35
N GLY A 402 -8.24 -12.75 -8.08
CA GLY A 402 -8.34 -13.55 -9.30
C GLY A 402 -9.05 -12.87 -10.47
N ALA A 403 -9.35 -11.57 -10.35
CA ALA A 403 -9.95 -10.74 -11.38
C ALA A 403 -9.25 -9.40 -11.44
N LYS A 404 -9.43 -8.70 -12.54
CA LYS A 404 -8.99 -7.31 -12.71
C LYS A 404 -10.16 -6.44 -13.15
N PHE A 405 -10.11 -5.16 -12.86
CA PHE A 405 -11.17 -4.24 -13.24
C PHE A 405 -10.65 -2.87 -13.63
N VAL A 406 -11.49 -2.09 -14.30
CA VAL A 406 -11.34 -0.66 -14.48
C VAL A 406 -12.45 0.08 -13.74
N ILE A 407 -12.20 1.30 -13.28
CA ILE A 407 -13.23 2.14 -12.69
C ILE A 407 -13.98 2.85 -13.81
N GLU A 408 -15.28 2.59 -13.94
CA GLU A 408 -16.14 3.25 -14.89
C GLU A 408 -16.60 4.62 -14.39
N SER A 409 -17.04 4.68 -13.13
CA SER A 409 -17.39 5.94 -12.45
C SER A 409 -17.14 5.91 -10.96
N GLN A 410 -16.96 7.08 -10.36
CA GLN A 410 -16.82 7.27 -8.92
C GLN A 410 -17.72 8.42 -8.46
N ASP A 411 -18.59 8.14 -7.47
CA ASP A 411 -19.58 9.10 -6.96
C ASP A 411 -20.42 9.74 -8.09
N ASP A 412 -20.84 8.89 -9.06
CA ASP A 412 -21.61 9.23 -10.27
C ASP A 412 -20.88 10.13 -11.30
N VAL A 413 -19.54 10.28 -11.16
CA VAL A 413 -18.70 10.95 -12.16
C VAL A 413 -17.91 9.90 -12.93
N ASN A 414 -18.04 9.89 -14.25
CA ASN A 414 -17.30 8.98 -15.13
C ASN A 414 -15.80 9.29 -15.08
N VAL A 415 -14.99 8.24 -15.08
CA VAL A 415 -13.52 8.35 -15.14
C VAL A 415 -13.11 8.60 -16.59
N ASP A 416 -12.21 9.55 -16.81
CA ASP A 416 -11.65 9.83 -18.13
C ASP A 416 -10.87 8.61 -18.66
N ALA A 417 -11.01 8.31 -19.95
CA ALA A 417 -10.35 7.18 -20.58
C ALA A 417 -8.83 7.22 -20.44
N SER A 418 -8.21 8.42 -20.40
CA SER A 418 -6.78 8.60 -20.19
C SER A 418 -6.31 8.23 -18.76
N GLU A 419 -7.24 8.07 -17.82
CA GLU A 419 -6.97 7.69 -16.42
C GLU A 419 -7.25 6.22 -16.13
N LEU A 420 -7.73 5.48 -17.12
CA LEU A 420 -8.03 4.06 -16.95
C LEU A 420 -6.73 3.25 -16.88
N ALA A 421 -6.63 2.46 -15.83
CA ALA A 421 -5.62 1.43 -15.66
C ALA A 421 -6.27 0.21 -15.04
N TRP A 422 -5.69 -0.95 -15.25
CA TRP A 422 -6.11 -2.16 -14.56
C TRP A 422 -5.88 -2.05 -13.06
N LYS A 423 -6.87 -2.48 -12.28
CA LYS A 423 -6.88 -2.47 -10.82
C LYS A 423 -7.44 -3.77 -10.26
N ASP A 424 -7.16 -4.01 -9.00
CA ASP A 424 -7.81 -5.03 -8.17
C ASP A 424 -8.39 -4.46 -6.88
N THR A 425 -8.05 -3.21 -6.57
CA THR A 425 -8.45 -2.53 -5.33
C THR A 425 -8.92 -1.11 -5.65
N VAL A 426 -9.95 -0.62 -4.98
CA VAL A 426 -10.48 0.72 -5.19
C VAL A 426 -10.97 1.34 -3.89
N TRP A 427 -10.77 2.66 -3.75
CA TRP A 427 -11.33 3.45 -2.65
C TRP A 427 -12.77 3.85 -2.95
N VAL A 428 -13.71 3.31 -2.20
CA VAL A 428 -15.15 3.64 -2.28
C VAL A 428 -15.45 4.73 -1.27
N LYS A 429 -15.69 5.96 -1.73
CA LYS A 429 -16.11 7.08 -0.86
C LYS A 429 -17.58 6.95 -0.48
N LYS A 430 -18.44 6.82 -1.49
CA LYS A 430 -19.89 6.57 -1.37
C LYS A 430 -20.33 5.50 -2.35
N LYS A 431 -19.97 5.66 -3.64
CA LYS A 431 -20.36 4.77 -4.73
C LYS A 431 -19.23 4.65 -5.73
N VAL A 432 -18.99 3.45 -6.23
CA VAL A 432 -18.11 3.22 -7.37
C VAL A 432 -18.75 2.20 -8.31
N GLN A 433 -18.61 2.44 -9.63
CA GLN A 433 -18.95 1.44 -10.64
C GLN A 433 -17.65 0.95 -11.28
N ILE A 434 -17.49 -0.36 -11.35
CA ILE A 434 -16.32 -1.01 -11.93
C ILE A 434 -16.74 -2.04 -12.98
N LEU A 435 -15.93 -2.18 -14.04
CA LEU A 435 -16.07 -3.23 -15.01
C LEU A 435 -15.05 -4.31 -14.70
N VAL A 436 -15.55 -5.46 -14.24
CA VAL A 436 -14.73 -6.58 -13.74
C VAL A 436 -14.57 -7.62 -14.83
N LYS A 437 -13.33 -7.98 -15.15
CA LYS A 437 -12.99 -9.03 -16.11
C LYS A 437 -12.49 -10.27 -15.39
N PHE A 438 -13.11 -11.41 -15.67
CA PHE A 438 -12.78 -12.71 -15.11
C PHE A 438 -11.98 -13.52 -16.13
N GLU A 439 -10.69 -13.71 -15.89
CA GLU A 439 -9.80 -14.44 -16.82
C GLU A 439 -9.30 -15.76 -16.22
N GLN A 440 -9.34 -15.90 -14.90
CA GLN A 440 -8.78 -17.05 -14.20
C GLN A 440 -9.88 -17.90 -13.57
N PRO A 441 -9.84 -19.22 -13.76
CA PRO A 441 -10.81 -20.12 -13.15
C PRO A 441 -10.54 -20.32 -11.65
N SER A 442 -11.60 -20.64 -10.92
CA SER A 442 -11.52 -21.08 -9.53
C SER A 442 -12.45 -22.25 -9.26
N SER A 443 -12.28 -22.91 -8.12
CA SER A 443 -13.07 -24.07 -7.72
C SER A 443 -13.67 -23.88 -6.32
N ASN A 444 -14.61 -24.74 -5.94
CA ASN A 444 -15.18 -24.73 -4.59
C ASN A 444 -14.12 -24.92 -3.49
N SER A 445 -13.05 -25.68 -3.77
CA SER A 445 -11.96 -25.91 -2.84
C SER A 445 -10.96 -24.75 -2.81
N HIS A 446 -10.86 -23.95 -3.88
CA HIS A 446 -9.96 -22.83 -4.03
C HIS A 446 -10.69 -21.62 -4.67
N PRO A 447 -11.68 -21.05 -3.96
CA PRO A 447 -12.43 -19.91 -4.47
C PRO A 447 -11.60 -18.63 -4.36
N PHE A 448 -11.99 -17.62 -5.15
CA PHE A 448 -11.52 -16.27 -4.93
C PHE A 448 -12.40 -15.56 -3.90
N LEU A 449 -11.82 -14.53 -3.28
CA LEU A 449 -12.52 -13.67 -2.34
C LEU A 449 -12.65 -12.24 -2.89
N PHE A 450 -13.69 -11.55 -2.48
CA PHE A 450 -13.86 -10.12 -2.69
C PHE A 450 -14.39 -9.46 -1.40
N GLY A 451 -14.25 -8.15 -1.28
CA GLY A 451 -14.80 -7.40 -0.15
C GLY A 451 -13.89 -6.28 0.32
N ALA A 452 -13.91 -5.99 1.63
CA ALA A 452 -13.10 -4.91 2.17
C ALA A 452 -11.60 -5.16 2.00
N SER A 453 -10.87 -4.18 1.48
CA SER A 453 -9.41 -4.19 1.49
C SER A 453 -8.83 -3.77 2.85
N ASN A 454 -9.63 -3.12 3.70
CA ASN A 454 -9.36 -2.96 5.11
C ASN A 454 -9.35 -4.34 5.78
N LEU A 455 -8.16 -4.79 6.21
CA LEU A 455 -7.98 -6.16 6.72
C LEU A 455 -8.71 -6.43 8.03
N MET A 456 -8.92 -5.40 8.87
CA MET A 456 -9.71 -5.54 10.09
C MET A 456 -11.18 -5.85 9.77
N LEU A 457 -11.76 -5.17 8.78
CA LEU A 457 -13.13 -5.43 8.31
C LEU A 457 -13.23 -6.78 7.60
N ALA A 458 -12.24 -7.16 6.81
CA ALA A 458 -12.16 -8.47 6.16
C ALA A 458 -12.16 -9.59 7.21
N ASP A 459 -11.35 -9.47 8.26
CA ASP A 459 -11.30 -10.44 9.36
C ASP A 459 -12.59 -10.49 10.18
N MET A 460 -13.38 -9.41 10.22
CA MET A 460 -14.71 -9.37 10.81
C MET A 460 -15.79 -10.04 9.93
N GLY A 461 -15.47 -10.32 8.67
CA GLY A 461 -16.38 -11.00 7.73
C GLY A 461 -16.97 -10.11 6.63
N CYS A 462 -16.39 -8.91 6.37
CA CYS A 462 -16.75 -8.10 5.21
C CYS A 462 -16.11 -8.67 3.93
N LEU A 463 -16.43 -9.91 3.62
CA LEU A 463 -15.92 -10.72 2.52
C LEU A 463 -17.06 -11.50 1.86
N GLY A 464 -16.85 -11.88 0.60
CA GLY A 464 -17.68 -12.82 -0.14
C GLY A 464 -16.83 -13.75 -0.99
N ILE A 465 -17.44 -14.84 -1.47
CA ILE A 465 -16.82 -15.89 -2.30
C ILE A 465 -17.22 -15.72 -3.75
N ILE A 466 -16.22 -15.80 -4.64
CA ILE A 466 -16.41 -15.85 -6.09
C ILE A 466 -15.98 -17.22 -6.62
N LEU A 467 -16.85 -17.85 -7.39
CA LEU A 467 -16.50 -18.96 -8.28
C LEU A 467 -16.48 -18.47 -9.72
N VAL A 468 -15.40 -18.79 -10.42
CA VAL A 468 -15.21 -18.48 -11.84
C VAL A 468 -15.02 -19.79 -12.60
N GLN A 469 -15.94 -20.13 -13.51
CA GLN A 469 -16.01 -21.40 -14.21
C GLN A 469 -16.12 -21.24 -15.72
#